data_eaadfec98421c288cce34b9eb95b1e60
#
_entry.id   eaadfec98421c288cce34b9eb95b1e60
#
_cell.length_a   1.000
_cell.length_b   1.000
_cell.length_c   1.000
_cell.angle_alpha   90.00
_cell.angle_beta   90.00
_cell.angle_gamma   90.00
#
_symmetry.space_group_name_H-M   'P 1'
#
loop_
_entity.id
_entity.type
_entity.pdbx_description
1 polymer ?
#
loop_
_entity_poly.entity_id
_entity_poly.type
_entity_poly.pdbx_seq_one_letter_code
_entity_poly.pdbx_strand_id
1 'polypeptide(L)'
;SIRDLIADEPCVITLSNRGYIKRVPLSEYREQKRGGHGVRGAQVKEEDFIRLVFVAQTHDSLLFFTNTGRLFLKDAYEIPEAPRMSFGKPLINFLNLQEGEQALQLLPIRSFEGDVDVFFATRLGTVKKTLLSEYKNVNRNGIRAINIEDGDHLVEVRLVKPDEDVIMLTRQGQAVRFPASDVRRMGRTATGVTGIRLQDGDQVVSLDAVDDAKTLFIA
;
A
#
# COMPACT_ATOMS: atom_id res chain seq x y z
N SER A 1 -7.97 7.59 -25.85
CA SER A 1 -8.11 8.00 -24.44
C SER A 1 -6.91 8.88 -24.04
N ILE A 2 -6.97 9.58 -22.92
CA ILE A 2 -5.81 10.34 -22.39
C ILE A 2 -4.61 9.40 -22.18
N ARG A 3 -4.87 8.20 -21.75
CA ARG A 3 -3.86 7.15 -21.56
C ARG A 3 -3.04 6.86 -22.83
N ASP A 4 -3.67 6.91 -24.00
CA ASP A 4 -3.01 6.63 -25.28
C ASP A 4 -2.02 7.73 -25.69
N LEU A 5 -2.13 8.92 -25.10
CA LEU A 5 -1.26 10.06 -25.34
C LEU A 5 -0.07 10.12 -24.37
N ILE A 6 -0.05 9.27 -23.36
CA ILE A 6 0.99 9.25 -22.33
C ILE A 6 1.88 8.03 -22.57
N ALA A 7 3.20 8.25 -22.63
CA ALA A 7 4.16 7.16 -22.75
C ALA A 7 4.12 6.27 -21.49
N ASP A 8 4.16 4.95 -21.71
CA ASP A 8 4.26 3.98 -20.63
C ASP A 8 5.72 3.82 -20.24
N GLU A 9 6.12 4.43 -19.16
CA GLU A 9 7.51 4.48 -18.70
C GLU A 9 7.60 4.31 -17.17
N PRO A 10 8.75 3.79 -16.68
CA PRO A 10 8.93 3.62 -15.25
C PRO A 10 9.06 4.96 -14.52
N CYS A 11 8.42 5.05 -13.38
CA CYS A 11 8.44 6.20 -12.49
C CYS A 11 8.56 5.77 -11.04
N VAL A 12 9.02 6.68 -10.20
CA VAL A 12 9.07 6.52 -8.74
C VAL A 12 7.92 7.29 -8.12
N ILE A 13 7.10 6.59 -7.35
CA ILE A 13 6.02 7.17 -6.55
C ILE A 13 6.50 7.25 -5.10
N THR A 14 6.32 8.40 -4.48
CA THR A 14 6.58 8.58 -3.05
C THR A 14 5.35 9.09 -2.33
N LEU A 15 5.12 8.58 -1.13
CA LEU A 15 4.10 9.04 -0.21
C LEU A 15 4.74 9.40 1.12
N SER A 16 4.53 10.64 1.58
CA SER A 16 5.01 11.08 2.87
C SER A 16 4.08 10.67 4.00
N ASN A 17 4.59 10.69 5.22
CA ASN A 17 3.81 10.38 6.42
C ASN A 17 2.60 11.29 6.60
N ARG A 18 2.67 12.55 6.17
CA ARG A 18 1.57 13.53 6.22
C ARG A 18 0.60 13.43 5.04
N GLY A 19 0.82 12.48 4.11
CA GLY A 19 -0.07 12.25 2.97
C GLY A 19 0.21 13.10 1.75
N TYR A 20 1.46 13.52 1.52
CA TYR A 20 1.89 14.18 0.29
C TYR A 20 2.40 13.14 -0.70
N ILE A 21 1.94 13.20 -1.92
CA ILE A 21 2.29 12.26 -2.99
C ILE A 21 2.91 12.96 -4.18
N LYS A 22 3.87 12.31 -4.82
CA LYS A 22 4.46 12.75 -6.09
C LYS A 22 4.91 11.58 -6.94
N ARG A 23 5.12 11.89 -8.21
CA ARG A 23 5.72 11.01 -9.21
C ARG A 23 6.98 11.68 -9.78
N VAL A 24 8.03 10.89 -9.94
CA VAL A 24 9.28 11.33 -10.59
C VAL A 24 9.65 10.28 -11.64
N PRO A 25 9.98 10.66 -12.89
CA PRO A 25 10.51 9.72 -13.86
C PRO A 25 11.74 8.98 -13.30
N LEU A 26 11.82 7.67 -13.54
CA LEU A 26 12.89 6.86 -12.97
C LEU A 26 14.28 7.33 -13.44
N SER A 27 14.40 7.81 -14.68
CA SER A 27 15.62 8.39 -15.23
C SER A 27 16.12 9.57 -14.39
N GLU A 28 15.27 10.52 -14.07
CA GLU A 28 15.61 11.67 -13.23
C GLU A 28 15.96 11.26 -11.80
N TYR A 29 15.25 10.28 -11.25
CA TYR A 29 15.52 9.78 -9.91
C TYR A 29 16.92 9.12 -9.80
N ARG A 30 17.38 8.42 -10.83
CA ARG A 30 18.72 7.79 -10.88
C ARG A 30 19.84 8.80 -11.07
N GLU A 31 19.66 9.81 -11.91
CA GLU A 31 20.65 10.87 -12.14
C GLU A 31 20.95 11.63 -10.86
N GLN A 32 19.93 11.88 -10.06
CA GLN A 32 20.03 12.57 -8.78
C GLN A 32 20.83 11.81 -7.72
N LYS A 33 20.94 10.48 -7.79
CA LYS A 33 21.76 9.69 -6.86
C LYS A 33 23.26 9.74 -7.16
N ARG A 34 23.64 10.08 -8.39
CA ARG A 34 25.06 10.08 -8.84
C ARG A 34 25.79 11.39 -8.56
N GLY A 35 25.11 12.49 -8.25
CA GLY A 35 25.66 13.83 -8.09
C GLY A 35 25.47 14.48 -6.71
N GLY A 36 25.17 13.73 -5.67
CA GLY A 36 24.77 14.26 -4.38
C GLY A 36 25.90 14.86 -3.53
N HIS A 37 26.19 16.15 -3.70
CA HIS A 37 26.67 16.94 -2.57
C HIS A 37 25.51 17.11 -1.59
N GLY A 38 25.72 16.71 -0.33
CA GLY A 38 24.72 16.87 0.72
C GLY A 38 24.28 18.33 0.83
N VAL A 39 23.03 18.60 0.48
CA VAL A 39 22.43 19.93 0.70
C VAL A 39 22.09 20.02 2.19
N ARG A 40 22.96 20.71 2.95
CA ARG A 40 22.62 21.20 4.29
C ARG A 40 21.62 22.35 4.13
N GLY A 41 20.48 22.25 4.81
CA GLY A 41 19.68 23.40 5.15
C GLY A 41 18.47 23.68 4.28
N ALA A 42 17.49 22.79 4.24
CA ALA A 42 16.12 23.25 4.23
C ALA A 42 15.63 23.29 5.69
N GLN A 43 15.12 24.42 6.14
CA GLN A 43 14.41 24.49 7.41
C GLN A 43 13.27 23.48 7.33
N VAL A 44 13.40 22.40 8.11
CA VAL A 44 12.38 21.38 8.27
C VAL A 44 11.22 22.04 9.00
N LYS A 45 10.25 22.54 8.23
CA LYS A 45 8.93 22.82 8.79
C LYS A 45 8.36 21.48 9.23
N GLU A 46 8.25 21.29 10.53
CA GLU A 46 7.61 20.14 11.17
C GLU A 46 7.75 18.82 10.40
N GLU A 47 8.52 17.95 10.95
CA GLU A 47 9.04 16.69 10.46
C GLU A 47 8.05 15.85 9.65
N ASP A 48 8.03 16.01 8.34
CA ASP A 48 7.47 15.03 7.43
C ASP A 48 8.61 14.18 6.86
N PHE A 49 8.33 12.91 6.55
CA PHE A 49 9.28 11.97 5.98
C PHE A 49 8.59 11.07 4.94
N ILE A 50 9.36 10.54 4.00
CA ILE A 50 8.86 9.60 3.02
C ILE A 50 8.60 8.26 3.70
N ARG A 51 7.35 7.84 3.70
CA ARG A 51 6.89 6.58 4.29
C ARG A 51 6.84 5.43 3.29
N LEU A 52 6.42 5.71 2.06
CA LEU A 52 6.37 4.73 0.98
C LEU A 52 7.12 5.26 -0.24
N VAL A 53 7.92 4.40 -0.84
CA VAL A 53 8.61 4.64 -2.11
C VAL A 53 8.61 3.34 -2.92
N PHE A 54 8.17 3.41 -4.17
CA PHE A 54 8.15 2.26 -5.06
C PHE A 54 8.22 2.69 -6.53
N VAL A 55 8.58 1.75 -7.38
CA VAL A 55 8.59 1.93 -8.83
C VAL A 55 7.27 1.41 -9.40
N ALA A 56 6.68 2.20 -10.28
CA ALA A 56 5.51 1.84 -11.07
C ALA A 56 5.73 2.22 -12.52
N GLN A 57 4.90 1.69 -13.42
CA GLN A 57 4.78 2.20 -14.78
C GLN A 57 3.70 3.28 -14.82
N THR A 58 3.82 4.28 -15.69
CA THR A 58 2.83 5.35 -15.79
C THR A 58 1.43 4.84 -16.11
N HIS A 59 1.30 3.71 -16.80
CA HIS A 59 0.02 3.07 -17.10
C HIS A 59 -0.45 2.08 -16.03
N ASP A 60 0.29 1.90 -14.94
CA ASP A 60 -0.19 1.08 -13.83
C ASP A 60 -1.37 1.73 -13.12
N SER A 61 -2.25 0.90 -12.59
CA SER A 61 -3.25 1.33 -11.64
C SER A 61 -2.66 1.29 -10.23
N LEU A 62 -2.91 2.34 -9.46
CA LEU A 62 -2.52 2.44 -8.05
C LEU A 62 -3.72 2.20 -7.16
N LEU A 63 -3.62 1.19 -6.31
CA LEU A 63 -4.62 0.89 -5.29
C LEU A 63 -4.23 1.58 -3.99
N PHE A 64 -5.08 2.49 -3.53
CA PHE A 64 -4.92 3.21 -2.26
C PHE A 64 -5.82 2.60 -1.21
N PHE A 65 -5.25 1.85 -0.29
CA PHE A 65 -5.99 1.30 0.85
C PHE A 65 -5.86 2.23 2.04
N THR A 66 -6.98 2.55 2.67
CA THR A 66 -7.02 3.45 3.83
C THR A 66 -7.04 2.69 5.15
N ASN A 67 -6.67 3.37 6.22
CA ASN A 67 -6.72 2.83 7.59
C ASN A 67 -8.13 2.42 8.03
N THR A 68 -9.16 2.98 7.43
CA THR A 68 -10.57 2.65 7.70
C THR A 68 -11.11 1.51 6.84
N GLY A 69 -10.29 0.93 5.96
CA GLY A 69 -10.66 -0.20 5.11
C GLY A 69 -11.32 0.16 3.78
N ARG A 70 -11.12 1.37 3.31
CA ARG A 70 -11.60 1.81 1.98
C ARG A 70 -10.51 1.68 0.93
N LEU A 71 -10.93 1.57 -0.32
CA LEU A 71 -10.06 1.53 -1.49
C LEU A 71 -10.42 2.65 -2.46
N PHE A 72 -9.40 3.38 -2.91
CA PHE A 72 -9.47 4.31 -4.04
C PHE A 72 -8.55 3.81 -5.15
N LEU A 73 -8.87 4.15 -6.37
CA LEU A 73 -8.12 3.76 -7.57
C LEU A 73 -7.74 5.00 -8.37
N LYS A 74 -6.46 5.11 -8.74
CA LYS A 74 -5.92 6.11 -9.64
C LYS A 74 -4.92 5.46 -10.59
N ASP A 75 -4.83 5.97 -11.81
CA ASP A 75 -3.71 5.62 -12.68
C ASP A 75 -2.44 6.36 -12.25
N ALA A 76 -1.28 5.74 -12.42
CA ALA A 76 -0.02 6.33 -11.98
C ALA A 76 0.26 7.68 -12.65
N TYR A 77 -0.11 7.85 -13.92
CA TYR A 77 0.05 9.12 -14.64
C TYR A 77 -0.82 10.25 -14.08
N GLU A 78 -1.88 9.96 -13.31
CA GLU A 78 -2.70 10.98 -12.64
C GLU A 78 -1.99 11.61 -11.43
N ILE A 79 -0.95 10.94 -10.91
CA ILE A 79 -0.15 11.49 -9.82
C ILE A 79 0.74 12.60 -10.37
N PRO A 80 0.71 13.81 -9.79
CA PRO A 80 1.47 14.93 -10.32
C PRO A 80 2.96 14.73 -10.19
N GLU A 81 3.70 15.15 -11.21
CA GLU A 81 5.14 15.31 -11.12
C GLU A 81 5.48 16.46 -10.17
N ALA A 82 6.53 16.30 -9.41
CA ALA A 82 7.03 17.32 -8.52
C ALA A 82 8.55 17.25 -8.40
N PRO A 83 9.24 18.39 -8.15
CA PRO A 83 10.68 18.41 -7.98
C PRO A 83 11.15 17.56 -6.81
N ARG A 84 12.40 17.12 -6.89
CA ARG A 84 13.04 16.28 -5.87
C ARG A 84 12.88 16.81 -4.44
N MET A 85 13.03 18.13 -4.26
CA MET A 85 12.99 18.78 -2.94
C MET A 85 11.58 18.95 -2.37
N SER A 86 10.55 18.66 -3.16
CA SER A 86 9.16 18.73 -2.75
C SER A 86 8.66 17.36 -2.30
N PHE A 87 7.75 17.32 -1.33
CA PHE A 87 6.99 16.12 -0.99
C PHE A 87 5.87 15.82 -1.99
N GLY A 88 5.51 16.80 -2.82
CA GLY A 88 4.45 16.71 -3.81
C GLY A 88 3.16 17.43 -3.40
N LYS A 89 2.03 16.84 -3.71
CA LYS A 89 0.68 17.38 -3.45
C LYS A 89 -0.06 16.56 -2.39
N PRO A 90 -0.93 17.20 -1.58
CA PRO A 90 -1.74 16.49 -0.61
C PRO A 90 -2.69 15.48 -1.27
N LEU A 91 -2.76 14.27 -0.75
CA LEU A 91 -3.69 13.24 -1.24
C LEU A 91 -5.14 13.67 -1.18
N ILE A 92 -5.52 14.47 -0.21
CA ILE A 92 -6.89 14.98 -0.07
C ILE A 92 -7.38 15.77 -1.28
N ASN A 93 -6.46 16.27 -2.12
CA ASN A 93 -6.81 16.92 -3.39
C ASN A 93 -7.21 15.93 -4.50
N PHE A 94 -6.91 14.64 -4.34
CA PHE A 94 -7.15 13.60 -5.34
C PHE A 94 -8.15 12.55 -4.87
N LEU A 95 -8.15 12.25 -3.58
CA LEU A 95 -8.98 11.23 -2.98
C LEU A 95 -9.98 11.87 -2.02
N ASN A 96 -11.22 11.45 -2.09
CA ASN A 96 -12.28 11.93 -1.21
C ASN A 96 -12.19 11.25 0.17
N LEU A 97 -11.12 11.53 0.90
CA LEU A 97 -10.87 11.01 2.23
C LEU A 97 -11.80 11.65 3.26
N GLN A 98 -12.23 10.85 4.22
CA GLN A 98 -12.98 11.31 5.38
C GLN A 98 -12.03 11.89 6.45
N GLU A 99 -12.60 12.59 7.42
CA GLU A 99 -11.82 13.08 8.57
C GLU A 99 -11.13 11.93 9.30
N GLY A 100 -9.83 12.06 9.55
CA GLY A 100 -9.00 11.02 10.17
C GLY A 100 -8.63 9.83 9.26
N GLU A 101 -9.14 9.78 8.04
CA GLU A 101 -8.79 8.75 7.08
C GLU A 101 -7.47 9.06 6.39
N GLN A 102 -6.58 8.07 6.32
CA GLN A 102 -5.26 8.18 5.70
C GLN A 102 -5.01 7.01 4.76
N ALA A 103 -4.27 7.24 3.69
CA ALA A 103 -3.76 6.16 2.86
C ALA A 103 -2.70 5.39 3.65
N LEU A 104 -3.00 4.12 3.93
CA LEU A 104 -2.11 3.22 4.64
C LEU A 104 -1.10 2.57 3.70
N GLN A 105 -1.58 2.08 2.57
CA GLN A 105 -0.81 1.32 1.59
C GLN A 105 -1.18 1.71 0.16
N LEU A 106 -0.18 1.77 -0.70
CA LEU A 106 -0.33 1.92 -2.14
C LEU A 106 0.28 0.71 -2.82
N LEU A 107 -0.50 0.07 -3.69
CA LEU A 107 -0.05 -1.08 -4.46
C LEU A 107 -0.18 -0.78 -5.96
N PRO A 108 0.91 -0.77 -6.73
CA PRO A 108 0.84 -0.68 -8.18
C PRO A 108 0.47 -2.02 -8.78
N ILE A 109 -0.45 -2.02 -9.73
CA ILE A 109 -0.81 -3.21 -10.48
C ILE A 109 -0.87 -2.90 -11.98
N ARG A 110 -0.46 -3.86 -12.79
CA ARG A 110 -0.56 -3.78 -14.24
C ARG A 110 -1.93 -4.19 -14.76
N SER A 111 -2.54 -5.16 -14.11
CA SER A 111 -3.83 -5.73 -14.47
C SER A 111 -4.54 -6.25 -13.23
N PHE A 112 -5.87 -6.27 -13.28
CA PHE A 112 -6.71 -6.93 -12.27
C PHE A 112 -6.90 -8.43 -12.57
N GLU A 113 -6.39 -8.91 -13.69
CA GLU A 113 -6.52 -10.30 -14.10
C GLU A 113 -5.47 -11.19 -13.43
N GLY A 114 -5.74 -12.48 -13.39
CA GLY A 114 -4.86 -13.49 -12.84
C GLY A 114 -5.26 -14.00 -11.48
N ASP A 115 -4.52 -15.00 -11.02
CA ASP A 115 -4.76 -15.68 -9.74
C ASP A 115 -3.93 -15.01 -8.63
N VAL A 116 -4.35 -13.80 -8.27
CA VAL A 116 -3.70 -12.96 -7.25
C VAL A 116 -4.76 -12.49 -6.26
N ASP A 117 -4.44 -12.62 -4.99
CA ASP A 117 -5.28 -12.16 -3.89
C ASP A 117 -4.75 -10.89 -3.26
N VAL A 118 -5.67 -10.07 -2.77
CA VAL A 118 -5.35 -8.98 -1.82
C VAL A 118 -5.50 -9.55 -0.42
N PHE A 119 -4.43 -9.50 0.35
CA PHE A 119 -4.37 -10.01 1.70
C PHE A 119 -4.27 -8.87 2.71
N PHE A 120 -5.15 -8.87 3.69
CA PHE A 120 -5.27 -7.82 4.71
C PHE A 120 -4.91 -8.37 6.08
N ALA A 121 -4.28 -7.55 6.90
CA ALA A 121 -4.12 -7.80 8.32
C ALA A 121 -4.53 -6.59 9.15
N THR A 122 -5.27 -6.82 10.21
CA THR A 122 -5.65 -5.79 11.16
C THR A 122 -4.78 -5.82 12.42
N ARG A 123 -4.79 -4.74 13.16
CA ARG A 123 -4.04 -4.60 14.41
C ARG A 123 -4.35 -5.70 15.42
N LEU A 124 -5.61 -6.11 15.53
CA LEU A 124 -6.06 -7.12 16.50
C LEU A 124 -5.95 -8.56 15.97
N GLY A 125 -5.30 -8.77 14.82
CA GLY A 125 -4.96 -10.11 14.35
C GLY A 125 -5.95 -10.74 13.39
N THR A 126 -6.94 -10.00 12.90
CA THR A 126 -7.84 -10.46 11.84
C THR A 126 -7.14 -10.41 10.50
N VAL A 127 -7.32 -11.44 9.68
CA VAL A 127 -6.85 -11.51 8.30
C VAL A 127 -8.00 -11.75 7.35
N LYS A 128 -7.86 -11.26 6.14
CA LYS A 128 -8.84 -11.42 5.06
C LYS A 128 -8.13 -11.57 3.73
N LYS A 129 -8.64 -12.44 2.88
CA LYS A 129 -8.14 -12.64 1.52
C LYS A 129 -9.28 -12.48 0.53
N THR A 130 -9.10 -11.60 -0.45
CA THR A 130 -10.07 -11.32 -1.50
C THR A 130 -9.37 -11.31 -2.86
N LEU A 131 -9.98 -11.96 -3.86
CA LEU A 131 -9.43 -11.98 -5.22
C LEU A 131 -9.28 -10.55 -5.76
N LEU A 132 -8.13 -10.24 -6.35
CA LEU A 132 -7.81 -8.89 -6.83
C LEU A 132 -8.87 -8.36 -7.81
N SER A 133 -9.39 -9.21 -8.70
CA SER A 133 -10.40 -8.80 -9.69
C SER A 133 -11.73 -8.32 -9.09
N GLU A 134 -12.00 -8.62 -7.82
CA GLU A 134 -13.15 -8.10 -7.09
C GLU A 134 -13.08 -6.56 -6.89
N TYR A 135 -11.89 -5.98 -7.03
CA TYR A 135 -11.62 -4.56 -6.81
C TYR A 135 -11.49 -3.74 -8.10
N LYS A 136 -11.82 -4.30 -9.26
CA LYS A 136 -11.67 -3.61 -10.55
C LYS A 136 -12.63 -2.43 -10.76
N ASN A 137 -13.77 -2.41 -10.09
CA ASN A 137 -14.78 -1.38 -10.22
C ASN A 137 -14.82 -0.49 -8.98
N VAL A 138 -14.04 0.57 -9.01
CA VAL A 138 -13.95 1.55 -7.93
C VAL A 138 -14.50 2.88 -8.40
N ASN A 139 -15.53 3.38 -7.72
CA ASN A 139 -16.09 4.68 -8.02
C ASN A 139 -15.22 5.82 -7.42
N ARG A 140 -15.50 7.06 -7.82
CA ARG A 140 -14.72 8.22 -7.40
C ARG A 140 -14.66 8.42 -5.89
N ASN A 141 -15.70 7.98 -5.18
CA ASN A 141 -15.78 8.12 -3.71
C ASN A 141 -15.15 6.93 -2.98
N GLY A 142 -14.49 6.05 -3.69
CA GLY A 142 -13.93 4.82 -3.14
C GLY A 142 -14.99 3.75 -2.87
N ILE A 143 -14.51 2.58 -2.50
CA ILE A 143 -15.36 1.43 -2.12
C ILE A 143 -14.86 0.84 -0.81
N ARG A 144 -15.71 0.08 -0.15
CA ARG A 144 -15.30 -0.73 1.00
C ARG A 144 -14.42 -1.88 0.52
N ALA A 145 -13.20 -1.99 1.04
CA ALA A 145 -12.27 -3.06 0.73
C ALA A 145 -12.28 -4.19 1.77
N ILE A 146 -12.55 -3.84 3.00
CA ILE A 146 -12.66 -4.74 4.14
C ILE A 146 -13.59 -4.09 5.18
N ASN A 147 -14.40 -4.91 5.84
CA ASN A 147 -15.13 -4.45 7.02
C ASN A 147 -14.26 -4.63 8.26
N ILE A 148 -14.07 -3.57 9.01
CA ILE A 148 -13.22 -3.56 10.22
C ILE A 148 -14.11 -3.41 11.45
N GLU A 149 -13.91 -4.26 12.44
CA GLU A 149 -14.63 -4.20 13.71
C GLU A 149 -14.26 -2.95 14.50
N ASP A 150 -15.21 -2.49 15.33
CA ASP A 150 -14.98 -1.35 16.20
C ASP A 150 -13.76 -1.57 17.11
N GLY A 151 -12.93 -0.56 17.23
CA GLY A 151 -11.70 -0.62 18.01
C GLY A 151 -10.50 -1.28 17.32
N ASP A 152 -10.68 -1.82 16.12
CA ASP A 152 -9.62 -2.34 15.29
C ASP A 152 -9.29 -1.37 14.15
N HIS A 153 -8.16 -1.56 13.47
CA HIS A 153 -7.83 -0.86 12.24
C HIS A 153 -6.88 -1.68 11.36
N LEU A 154 -6.89 -1.34 10.09
CA LEU A 154 -6.03 -1.98 9.11
C LEU A 154 -4.55 -1.62 9.37
N VAL A 155 -3.68 -2.61 9.28
CA VAL A 155 -2.22 -2.46 9.48
C VAL A 155 -1.46 -2.63 8.20
N GLU A 156 -1.78 -3.66 7.43
CA GLU A 156 -1.05 -4.01 6.21
C GLU A 156 -1.97 -4.59 5.15
N VAL A 157 -1.60 -4.35 3.90
CA VAL A 157 -2.21 -4.95 2.72
C VAL A 157 -1.11 -5.40 1.77
N ARG A 158 -1.18 -6.61 1.27
CA ARG A 158 -0.22 -7.16 0.30
C ARG A 158 -0.94 -7.92 -0.82
N LEU A 159 -0.33 -7.94 -1.99
CA LEU A 159 -0.71 -8.87 -3.05
C LEU A 159 -0.02 -10.22 -2.77
N VAL A 160 -0.79 -11.28 -2.82
CA VAL A 160 -0.33 -12.63 -2.46
C VAL A 160 -0.78 -13.62 -3.54
N LYS A 161 0.15 -14.46 -3.98
CA LYS A 161 -0.14 -15.57 -4.89
C LYS A 161 -0.58 -16.81 -4.11
N PRO A 162 -1.34 -17.73 -4.72
CA PRO A 162 -1.88 -18.90 -4.02
C PRO A 162 -0.83 -19.85 -3.43
N ASP A 163 0.36 -19.90 -4.01
CA ASP A 163 1.49 -20.74 -3.61
C ASP A 163 2.45 -20.09 -2.60
N GLU A 164 2.19 -18.85 -2.22
CA GLU A 164 2.99 -18.13 -1.26
C GLU A 164 2.51 -18.40 0.18
N ASP A 165 3.43 -18.26 1.13
CA ASP A 165 3.12 -18.20 2.55
C ASP A 165 2.96 -16.74 2.98
N VAL A 166 2.27 -16.56 4.09
CA VAL A 166 2.11 -15.28 4.76
C VAL A 166 2.85 -15.34 6.10
N ILE A 167 3.59 -14.28 6.40
CA ILE A 167 4.22 -14.10 7.70
C ILE A 167 3.66 -12.85 8.37
N MET A 168 3.30 -12.97 9.64
CA MET A 168 2.83 -11.86 10.46
C MET A 168 3.73 -11.70 11.68
N LEU A 169 3.98 -10.45 12.03
CA LEU A 169 4.78 -10.09 13.21
C LEU A 169 3.97 -9.21 14.14
N THR A 170 4.17 -9.37 15.43
CA THR A 170 3.52 -8.56 16.46
C THR A 170 4.51 -7.65 17.18
N ARG A 171 4.00 -6.63 17.83
CA ARG A 171 4.79 -5.65 18.59
C ARG A 171 5.60 -6.29 19.71
N GLN A 172 5.07 -7.33 20.36
CA GLN A 172 5.76 -8.05 21.45
C GLN A 172 6.70 -9.16 20.94
N GLY A 173 6.91 -9.26 19.62
CA GLY A 173 7.87 -10.19 19.01
C GLY A 173 7.33 -11.57 18.70
N GLN A 174 6.01 -11.77 18.72
CA GLN A 174 5.40 -13.00 18.22
C GLN A 174 5.43 -13.02 16.70
N ALA A 175 5.74 -14.16 16.11
CA ALA A 175 5.70 -14.39 14.67
C ALA A 175 4.86 -15.62 14.33
N VAL A 176 4.13 -15.56 13.24
CA VAL A 176 3.41 -16.71 12.67
C VAL A 176 3.63 -16.75 11.16
N ARG A 177 3.82 -17.94 10.63
CA ARG A 177 3.88 -18.21 9.19
C ARG A 177 2.88 -19.30 8.84
N PHE A 178 2.12 -19.09 7.79
CA PHE A 178 1.15 -20.08 7.28
C PHE A 178 0.99 -19.91 5.76
N PRO A 179 0.58 -20.99 5.05
CA PRO A 179 0.24 -20.88 3.64
C PRO A 179 -0.93 -19.93 3.42
N ALA A 180 -0.85 -19.06 2.40
CA ALA A 180 -1.97 -18.20 2.05
C ALA A 180 -3.24 -18.99 1.72
N SER A 181 -3.08 -20.21 1.23
CA SER A 181 -4.18 -21.15 0.94
C SER A 181 -4.97 -21.62 2.16
N ASP A 182 -4.42 -21.48 3.37
CA ASP A 182 -5.15 -21.78 4.63
C ASP A 182 -6.28 -20.78 4.90
N VAL A 183 -6.23 -19.60 4.29
CA VAL A 183 -7.28 -18.61 4.38
C VAL A 183 -8.16 -18.71 3.13
N ARG A 184 -9.45 -18.92 3.31
CA ARG A 184 -10.41 -18.96 2.20
C ARG A 184 -10.58 -17.56 1.59
N ARG A 185 -10.84 -17.50 0.28
CA ARG A 185 -11.26 -16.26 -0.38
C ARG A 185 -12.61 -15.80 0.14
N MET A 186 -12.73 -14.49 0.37
CA MET A 186 -13.94 -13.82 0.86
C MET A 186 -14.28 -12.65 -0.03
N GLY A 187 -15.53 -12.19 0.02
CA GLY A 187 -15.99 -11.00 -0.67
C GLY A 187 -15.39 -9.71 -0.09
N ARG A 188 -15.53 -8.60 -0.82
CA ARG A 188 -14.96 -7.28 -0.48
C ARG A 188 -15.35 -6.78 0.91
N THR A 189 -16.59 -6.98 1.30
CA THR A 189 -17.15 -6.42 2.54
C THR A 189 -17.04 -7.35 3.75
N ALA A 190 -16.38 -8.50 3.59
CA ALA A 190 -16.15 -9.41 4.70
C ALA A 190 -15.18 -8.79 5.73
N THR A 191 -15.33 -9.16 6.98
CA THR A 191 -14.42 -8.78 8.06
C THR A 191 -13.15 -9.64 8.06
N GLY A 192 -13.29 -10.94 7.82
CA GLY A 192 -12.19 -11.89 7.81
C GLY A 192 -12.27 -12.91 8.94
N VAL A 193 -11.13 -13.54 9.21
CA VAL A 193 -10.95 -14.60 10.21
C VAL A 193 -9.74 -14.28 11.09
N THR A 194 -9.63 -14.98 12.22
CA THR A 194 -8.45 -14.86 13.08
C THR A 194 -7.22 -15.42 12.37
N GLY A 195 -6.21 -14.56 12.14
CA GLY A 195 -4.91 -14.95 11.58
C GLY A 195 -3.88 -15.31 12.64
N ILE A 196 -3.93 -14.61 13.76
CA ILE A 196 -3.06 -14.82 14.91
C ILE A 196 -3.83 -14.55 16.19
N ARG A 197 -3.62 -15.38 17.22
CA ARG A 197 -4.13 -15.13 18.57
C ARG A 197 -3.10 -14.32 19.35
N LEU A 198 -3.45 -13.10 19.65
CA LEU A 198 -2.57 -12.16 20.36
C LEU A 198 -2.61 -12.40 21.87
N GLN A 199 -1.46 -12.19 22.52
CA GLN A 199 -1.40 -12.03 23.96
C GLN A 199 -1.98 -10.66 24.37
N ASP A 200 -2.32 -10.51 25.65
CA ASP A 200 -2.88 -9.29 26.17
C ASP A 200 -1.99 -8.07 25.88
N GLY A 201 -2.57 -7.03 25.30
CA GLY A 201 -1.89 -5.80 24.96
C GLY A 201 -0.99 -5.86 23.72
N ASP A 202 -0.89 -7.02 23.05
CA ASP A 202 -0.13 -7.15 21.82
C ASP A 202 -0.94 -6.69 20.59
N GLN A 203 -0.26 -6.39 19.50
CA GLN A 203 -0.87 -6.00 18.24
C GLN A 203 0.00 -6.42 17.05
N VAL A 204 -0.64 -6.69 15.92
CA VAL A 204 0.05 -6.94 14.66
C VAL A 204 0.68 -5.65 14.17
N VAL A 205 1.93 -5.72 13.72
CA VAL A 205 2.69 -4.58 13.19
C VAL A 205 3.10 -4.77 11.73
N SER A 206 3.16 -6.01 11.25
CA SER A 206 3.49 -6.27 9.84
C SER A 206 2.88 -7.56 9.32
N LEU A 207 2.70 -7.59 8.01
CA LEU A 207 2.31 -8.73 7.20
C LEU A 207 3.14 -8.70 5.93
N ASP A 208 3.68 -9.84 5.51
CA ASP A 208 4.33 -9.96 4.21
C ASP A 208 4.06 -11.34 3.58
N ALA A 209 4.18 -11.39 2.25
CA ALA A 209 4.11 -12.63 1.49
C ALA A 209 5.51 -13.15 1.25
N VAL A 210 5.73 -14.43 1.50
CA VAL A 210 7.02 -15.09 1.34
C VAL A 210 6.89 -16.38 0.54
N ASP A 211 7.93 -16.70 -0.20
CA ASP A 211 8.16 -18.00 -0.80
C ASP A 211 9.57 -18.49 -0.41
N ASP A 212 9.91 -19.71 -0.76
CA ASP A 212 11.21 -20.30 -0.39
C ASP A 212 12.42 -19.59 -1.02
N ALA A 213 12.19 -18.76 -2.04
CA ALA A 213 13.23 -17.97 -2.71
C ALA A 213 13.46 -16.59 -2.08
N LYS A 214 12.58 -16.13 -1.17
CA LYS A 214 12.65 -14.82 -0.53
C LYS A 214 13.32 -14.90 0.83
N THR A 215 14.19 -13.94 1.10
CA THR A 215 14.79 -13.74 2.42
C THR A 215 14.07 -12.60 3.13
N LEU A 216 13.60 -12.85 4.34
CA LEU A 216 12.99 -11.84 5.20
C LEU A 216 14.07 -11.12 6.00
N PHE A 217 14.12 -9.79 5.84
CA PHE A 217 14.94 -8.94 6.70
C PHE A 217 14.02 -8.27 7.74
N ILE A 218 14.33 -8.51 9.00
CA ILE A 218 13.67 -7.87 10.14
C ILE A 218 14.67 -6.84 10.69
N ALA A 219 14.28 -5.57 10.61
CA ALA A 219 15.07 -4.44 11.14
C ALA A 219 14.44 -3.91 12.43
#